data_c3d813409d523e111300629b2d98c34d
#
_entry.id   c3d813409d523e111300629b2d98c34d
#
_cell.length_a   1.000
_cell.length_b   1.000
_cell.length_c   1.000
_cell.angle_alpha   90.00
_cell.angle_beta   90.00
_cell.angle_gamma   90.00
#
_symmetry.space_group_name_H-M   'P 1'
#
loop_
_entity.id
_entity.type
_entity.pdbx_description
1 polymer ?
#
loop_
_entity_poly.entity_id
_entity_poly.type
_entity_poly.pdbx_seq_one_letter_code
_entity_poly.pdbx_strand_id
1 'polypeptide(L)'
;MPPRTDWNPVLRAEFEQPYWKELMGFVAAERAAHEVYPPQDEVFAALHLTPFVDVRVVLLGQDPYHGPGQAHGLCFSVNDGVRLPPSLVNIFKELEADLGIPPSAHGLSLIHISEPTRRTII
;
A
#
# COMPACT_ATOMS: atom_id res chain seq x y z
N MET A 1 -7.00 -12.47 8.79
CA MET A 1 -5.87 -13.39 8.96
C MET A 1 -4.66 -12.80 8.24
N PRO A 2 -3.50 -12.71 8.87
CA PRO A 2 -2.32 -12.21 8.18
C PRO A 2 -1.99 -13.09 6.98
N PRO A 3 -1.43 -12.53 5.92
CA PRO A 3 -1.08 -13.26 4.71
C PRO A 3 -0.06 -14.36 4.99
N ARG A 4 -0.18 -15.48 4.28
CA ARG A 4 0.86 -16.52 4.31
C ARG A 4 1.96 -16.16 3.33
N THR A 5 2.94 -15.43 3.81
CA THR A 5 4.11 -14.99 3.04
C THR A 5 5.38 -15.21 3.87
N ASP A 6 6.54 -14.91 3.32
CA ASP A 6 7.82 -14.93 4.06
C ASP A 6 7.91 -13.83 5.13
N TRP A 7 6.95 -12.92 5.19
CA TRP A 7 6.76 -11.98 6.28
C TRP A 7 6.27 -12.62 7.58
N ASN A 8 5.57 -13.77 7.49
CA ASN A 8 4.96 -14.39 8.67
C ASN A 8 5.96 -14.70 9.78
N PRO A 9 7.14 -15.29 9.52
CA PRO A 9 8.14 -15.52 10.57
C PRO A 9 8.64 -14.20 11.19
N VAL A 10 8.77 -13.15 10.38
CA VAL A 10 9.27 -11.83 10.80
C VAL A 10 8.28 -11.12 11.71
N LEU A 11 7.00 -11.19 11.36
CA LEU A 11 5.92 -10.45 12.05
C LEU A 11 5.19 -11.28 13.12
N ARG A 12 5.53 -12.55 13.28
CA ARG A 12 4.82 -13.45 14.21
C ARG A 12 4.70 -12.87 15.62
N ALA A 13 5.82 -12.37 16.15
CA ALA A 13 5.84 -11.84 17.51
C ALA A 13 4.90 -10.63 17.68
N GLU A 14 4.72 -9.83 16.63
CA GLU A 14 3.79 -8.69 16.63
C GLU A 14 2.33 -9.15 16.59
N PHE A 15 2.03 -10.18 15.82
CA PHE A 15 0.67 -10.73 15.76
C PHE A 15 0.22 -11.40 17.06
N GLU A 16 1.15 -11.79 17.92
CA GLU A 16 0.89 -12.36 19.23
C GLU A 16 0.70 -11.30 20.33
N GLN A 17 1.00 -10.04 20.05
CA GLN A 17 0.87 -8.96 21.02
C GLN A 17 -0.60 -8.61 21.31
N PRO A 18 -0.91 -8.19 22.56
CA PRO A 18 -2.27 -7.79 22.92
C PRO A 18 -2.83 -6.68 22.03
N TYR A 19 -2.03 -5.68 21.70
CA TYR A 19 -2.46 -4.56 20.85
C TYR A 19 -2.95 -5.02 19.47
N TRP A 20 -2.38 -6.09 18.91
CA TRP A 20 -2.80 -6.63 17.63
C TRP A 20 -4.23 -7.13 17.68
N LYS A 21 -4.56 -7.87 18.71
CA LYS A 21 -5.92 -8.38 18.93
C LYS A 21 -6.93 -7.25 19.13
N GLU A 22 -6.56 -6.25 19.91
CA GLU A 22 -7.38 -5.05 20.12
C GLU A 22 -7.61 -4.28 18.84
N LEU A 23 -6.55 -4.05 18.07
CA LEU A 23 -6.62 -3.37 16.77
C LEU A 23 -7.53 -4.13 15.79
N MET A 24 -7.37 -5.43 15.67
CA MET A 24 -8.19 -6.23 14.75
C MET A 24 -9.66 -6.24 15.19
N GLY A 25 -9.94 -6.26 16.48
CA GLY A 25 -11.29 -6.13 17.02
C GLY A 25 -11.91 -4.77 16.71
N PHE A 26 -11.16 -3.70 16.89
CA PHE A 26 -11.59 -2.34 16.53
C PHE A 26 -11.90 -2.22 15.02
N VAL A 27 -10.99 -2.66 14.17
CA VAL A 27 -11.17 -2.60 12.70
C VAL A 27 -12.40 -3.41 12.27
N ALA A 28 -12.61 -4.59 12.86
CA ALA A 28 -13.79 -5.42 12.56
C ALA A 28 -15.09 -4.71 12.94
N ALA A 29 -15.12 -4.05 14.09
CA ALA A 29 -16.28 -3.27 14.53
C ALA A 29 -16.54 -2.06 13.62
N GLU A 30 -15.49 -1.34 13.22
CA GLU A 30 -15.62 -0.22 12.29
C GLU A 30 -16.14 -0.68 10.91
N ARG A 31 -15.64 -1.78 10.38
CA ARG A 31 -16.13 -2.35 9.11
C ARG A 31 -17.59 -2.83 9.17
N ALA A 32 -18.05 -3.23 10.33
CA ALA A 32 -19.46 -3.62 10.51
C ALA A 32 -20.41 -2.42 10.55
N ALA A 33 -19.93 -1.26 10.98
CA ALA A 33 -20.72 -0.04 11.15
C ALA A 33 -20.53 0.98 10.00
N HIS A 34 -19.38 0.94 9.35
CA HIS A 34 -18.96 1.95 8.37
C HIS A 34 -18.27 1.33 7.16
N GLU A 35 -18.19 2.08 6.09
CA GLU A 35 -17.35 1.75 4.95
C GLU A 35 -15.89 2.12 5.28
N VAL A 36 -15.00 1.12 5.27
CA VAL A 36 -13.59 1.28 5.64
C VAL A 36 -12.69 0.88 4.46
N TYR A 37 -11.73 1.71 4.14
CA TYR A 37 -10.77 1.50 3.06
C TYR A 37 -9.36 1.18 3.59
N PRO A 38 -8.57 0.39 2.87
CA PRO A 38 -8.93 -0.39 1.68
C PRO A 38 -9.91 -1.54 2.01
N PRO A 39 -10.45 -2.23 1.01
CA PRO A 39 -11.19 -3.49 1.23
C PRO A 39 -10.35 -4.48 2.06
N GLN A 40 -11.03 -5.35 2.80
CA GLN A 40 -10.35 -6.22 3.78
C GLN A 40 -9.29 -7.14 3.16
N ASP A 41 -9.50 -7.60 1.95
CA ASP A 41 -8.58 -8.45 1.19
C ASP A 41 -7.37 -7.70 0.65
N GLU A 42 -7.41 -6.38 0.63
CA GLU A 42 -6.31 -5.53 0.14
C GLU A 42 -5.47 -4.91 1.28
N VAL A 43 -5.84 -5.07 2.55
CA VAL A 43 -5.13 -4.46 3.70
C VAL A 43 -3.64 -4.84 3.71
N PHE A 44 -3.31 -6.06 3.36
CA PHE A 44 -1.94 -6.58 3.34
C PHE A 44 -1.37 -6.76 1.93
N ALA A 45 -1.91 -6.06 0.94
CA ALA A 45 -1.48 -6.19 -0.45
C ALA A 45 0.03 -5.99 -0.62
N ALA A 46 0.63 -5.04 0.08
CA ALA A 46 2.07 -4.80 0.02
C ALA A 46 2.90 -6.02 0.43
N LEU A 47 2.49 -6.72 1.50
CA LEU A 47 3.18 -7.92 1.99
C LEU A 47 2.99 -9.12 1.07
N HIS A 48 1.90 -9.17 0.31
CA HIS A 48 1.67 -10.20 -0.69
C HIS A 48 2.48 -9.97 -1.96
N LEU A 49 2.63 -8.71 -2.36
CA LEU A 49 3.26 -8.34 -3.62
C LEU A 49 4.78 -8.24 -3.53
N THR A 50 5.31 -8.01 -2.31
CA THR A 50 6.75 -7.89 -2.10
C THR A 50 7.21 -8.89 -1.06
N PRO A 51 7.95 -9.93 -1.45
CA PRO A 51 8.61 -10.82 -0.52
C PRO A 51 9.55 -10.04 0.42
N PHE A 52 9.62 -10.45 1.68
CA PHE A 52 10.49 -9.80 2.68
C PHE A 52 11.96 -9.75 2.22
N VAL A 53 12.43 -10.82 1.60
CA VAL A 53 13.81 -10.94 1.10
C VAL A 53 14.13 -9.94 -0.03
N ASP A 54 13.12 -9.44 -0.71
CA ASP A 54 13.28 -8.50 -1.83
C ASP A 54 13.10 -7.03 -1.42
N VAL A 55 12.70 -6.78 -0.17
CA VAL A 55 12.49 -5.41 0.33
C VAL A 55 13.81 -4.65 0.39
N ARG A 56 13.85 -3.48 -0.21
CA ARG A 56 14.99 -2.56 -0.12
C ARG A 56 14.64 -1.22 0.47
N VAL A 57 13.41 -0.79 0.29
CA VAL A 57 12.91 0.47 0.81
C VAL A 57 11.54 0.21 1.42
N VAL A 58 11.34 0.71 2.63
CA VAL A 58 10.03 0.78 3.28
C VAL A 58 9.63 2.25 3.32
N LEU A 59 8.47 2.55 2.70
CA LEU A 59 7.86 3.86 2.78
C LEU A 59 6.67 3.79 3.73
N LEU A 60 6.80 4.48 4.86
CA LEU A 60 5.76 4.54 5.87
C LEU A 60 5.21 5.96 5.94
N GLY A 61 3.90 6.08 5.84
CA GLY A 61 3.23 7.37 5.88
C GLY A 61 1.75 7.25 6.21
N GLN A 62 1.11 8.39 6.36
CA GLN A 62 -0.34 8.45 6.50
C GLN A 62 -0.97 8.30 5.11
N ASP A 63 -2.02 7.45 5.02
CA ASP A 63 -2.78 7.31 3.78
C ASP A 63 -3.48 8.64 3.42
N PRO A 64 -3.19 9.24 2.27
CA PRO A 64 -3.84 10.47 1.83
C PRO A 64 -5.19 10.21 1.15
N TYR A 65 -5.58 8.97 0.92
CA TYR A 65 -6.73 8.61 0.11
C TYR A 65 -7.92 8.24 0.98
N HIS A 66 -8.99 8.99 0.84
CA HIS A 66 -10.22 8.81 1.63
C HIS A 66 -11.46 8.55 0.77
N GLY A 67 -11.32 8.56 -0.56
CA GLY A 67 -12.42 8.30 -1.48
C GLY A 67 -12.63 6.82 -1.77
N PRO A 68 -13.86 6.43 -2.16
CA PRO A 68 -14.14 5.06 -2.57
C PRO A 68 -13.23 4.58 -3.70
N GLY A 69 -12.69 3.36 -3.58
CA GLY A 69 -11.85 2.75 -4.60
C GLY A 69 -10.45 3.33 -4.75
N GLN A 70 -10.03 4.30 -3.93
CA GLN A 70 -8.68 4.88 -4.00
C GLN A 70 -7.65 4.02 -3.27
N ALA A 71 -7.84 3.74 -1.98
CA ALA A 71 -6.92 2.90 -1.22
C ALA A 71 -7.03 1.43 -1.64
N HIS A 72 -5.88 0.79 -1.90
CA HIS A 72 -5.81 -0.63 -2.26
C HIS A 72 -4.62 -1.36 -1.62
N GLY A 73 -4.13 -0.85 -0.51
CA GLY A 73 -3.08 -1.47 0.30
C GLY A 73 -1.65 -1.19 -0.15
N LEU A 74 -1.44 -0.30 -1.12
CA LEU A 74 -0.13 0.15 -1.59
C LEU A 74 0.02 1.66 -1.41
N CYS A 75 1.16 2.08 -0.85
CA CYS A 75 1.47 3.47 -0.59
C CYS A 75 1.54 4.28 -1.90
N PHE A 76 0.90 5.45 -1.94
CA PHE A 76 0.87 6.36 -3.09
C PHE A 76 0.52 5.67 -4.41
N SER A 77 -0.46 4.77 -4.36
CA SER A 77 -0.89 3.98 -5.51
C SER A 77 -2.41 3.93 -5.57
N VAL A 78 -2.97 3.86 -6.77
CA VAL A 78 -4.39 3.58 -7.02
C VAL A 78 -4.51 2.55 -8.11
N ASN A 79 -5.62 1.81 -8.10
CA ASN A 79 -5.92 0.83 -9.14
C ASN A 79 -6.05 1.49 -10.52
N ASP A 80 -5.83 0.71 -11.56
CA ASP A 80 -6.05 1.16 -12.92
C ASP A 80 -7.51 1.59 -13.13
N GLY A 81 -7.71 2.66 -13.89
CA GLY A 81 -9.02 3.27 -14.11
C GLY A 81 -9.49 4.22 -13.00
N VAL A 82 -8.79 4.29 -11.88
CA VAL A 82 -9.07 5.27 -10.81
C VAL A 82 -8.39 6.58 -11.15
N ARG A 83 -9.11 7.70 -10.95
CA ARG A 83 -8.55 9.04 -11.14
C ARG A 83 -7.35 9.25 -10.23
N LEU A 84 -6.26 9.78 -10.78
CA LEU A 84 -5.05 10.07 -10.04
C LEU A 84 -5.32 11.09 -8.92
N PRO A 85 -5.05 10.74 -7.65
CA PRO A 85 -5.16 11.69 -6.56
C PRO A 85 -4.14 12.84 -6.69
N PRO A 86 -4.42 14.03 -6.16
CA PRO A 86 -3.53 15.19 -6.29
C PRO A 86 -2.12 14.95 -5.77
N SER A 87 -1.97 14.20 -4.68
CA SER A 87 -0.66 13.85 -4.12
C SER A 87 0.19 13.04 -5.10
N LEU A 88 -0.42 12.07 -5.77
CA LEU A 88 0.25 11.25 -6.77
C LEU A 88 0.63 12.06 -8.02
N VAL A 89 -0.25 12.95 -8.46
CA VAL A 89 0.06 13.88 -9.56
C VAL A 89 1.28 14.75 -9.22
N ASN A 90 1.38 15.23 -8.00
CA ASN A 90 2.53 16.02 -7.55
C ASN A 90 3.83 15.20 -7.52
N ILE A 91 3.76 13.93 -7.09
CA ILE A 91 4.91 13.02 -7.16
C ILE A 91 5.38 12.82 -8.59
N PHE A 92 4.48 12.64 -9.55
CA PHE A 92 4.84 12.51 -10.96
C PHE A 92 5.48 13.77 -11.53
N LYS A 93 5.01 14.94 -11.14
CA LYS A 93 5.64 16.22 -11.53
C LYS A 93 7.06 16.34 -11.01
N GLU A 94 7.30 15.94 -9.77
CA GLU A 94 8.65 15.95 -9.20
C GLU A 94 9.58 14.93 -9.88
N LEU A 95 9.09 13.74 -10.16
CA LEU A 95 9.87 12.73 -10.88
C LEU A 95 10.26 13.20 -12.30
N GLU A 96 9.36 13.89 -12.97
CA GLU A 96 9.65 14.48 -14.28
C GLU A 96 10.67 15.62 -14.17
N ALA A 97 10.49 16.52 -13.22
CA ALA A 97 11.38 17.67 -13.04
C ALA A 97 12.78 17.28 -12.58
N ASP A 98 12.91 16.31 -11.71
CA ASP A 98 14.18 15.90 -11.10
C ASP A 98 14.92 14.85 -11.95
N LEU A 99 14.22 13.84 -12.44
CA LEU A 99 14.82 12.69 -13.12
C LEU A 99 14.48 12.58 -14.60
N GLY A 100 13.65 13.47 -15.14
CA GLY A 100 13.20 13.42 -16.53
C GLY A 100 12.30 12.21 -16.85
N ILE A 101 11.68 11.60 -15.83
CA ILE A 101 10.79 10.46 -16.00
C ILE A 101 9.42 10.97 -16.46
N PRO A 102 8.92 10.55 -17.65
CA PRO A 102 7.61 11.00 -18.13
C PRO A 102 6.49 10.62 -17.15
N PRO A 103 5.47 11.48 -16.99
CA PRO A 103 4.32 11.15 -16.15
C PRO A 103 3.60 9.92 -16.70
N SER A 104 3.18 9.04 -15.80
CA SER A 104 2.44 7.85 -16.18
C SER A 104 0.95 8.15 -16.35
N ALA A 105 0.30 7.39 -17.24
CA ALA A 105 -1.13 7.47 -17.48
C ALA A 105 -1.97 6.75 -16.38
N HIS A 106 -1.33 5.94 -15.53
CA HIS A 106 -1.98 5.17 -14.47
C HIS A 106 -1.25 5.32 -13.15
N GLY A 107 -1.95 5.04 -12.07
CA GLY A 107 -1.50 5.29 -10.71
C GLY A 107 -0.97 4.07 -9.96
N LEU A 108 -0.68 2.94 -10.62
CA LEU A 108 -0.13 1.75 -9.97
C LEU A 108 1.35 1.92 -9.67
N SER A 109 1.70 1.98 -8.40
CA SER A 109 3.10 2.15 -7.95
C SER A 109 4.02 1.02 -8.43
N LEU A 110 3.52 -0.20 -8.53
CA LEU A 110 4.26 -1.35 -9.04
C LEU A 110 4.70 -1.19 -10.49
N ILE A 111 4.01 -0.36 -11.27
CA ILE A 111 4.32 -0.10 -12.66
C ILE A 111 5.32 1.05 -12.79
N HIS A 112 5.27 2.02 -11.87
CA HIS A 112 6.15 3.19 -11.88
C HIS A 112 7.53 2.93 -11.31
N ILE A 113 7.61 1.97 -10.38
CA ILE A 113 8.87 1.47 -9.83
C ILE A 113 9.30 0.29 -10.69
N SER A 114 9.34 0.53 -11.98
CA SER A 114 9.66 -0.52 -12.93
C SER A 114 11.10 -0.46 -13.37
N GLU A 115 11.57 -1.59 -13.75
CA GLU A 115 12.81 -1.93 -14.43
C GLU A 115 13.92 -0.85 -14.46
N PRO A 116 15.14 -1.23 -14.12
CA PRO A 116 15.59 -2.58 -13.73
C PRO A 116 15.44 -2.88 -12.23
N THR A 117 14.77 -2.01 -11.51
CA THR A 117 14.70 -2.00 -10.05
C THR A 117 13.27 -2.16 -9.56
N ARG A 118 12.60 -3.24 -9.92
CA ARG A 118 11.34 -3.62 -9.30
C ARG A 118 11.53 -3.78 -7.81
N ARG A 119 11.14 -2.77 -7.02
CA ARG A 119 11.24 -2.82 -5.58
C ARG A 119 10.10 -2.08 -4.99
N THR A 120 9.26 -2.85 -4.39
CA THR A 120 8.00 -2.39 -3.82
C THR A 120 8.27 -1.44 -2.68
N ILE A 121 7.47 -0.42 -2.65
CA ILE A 121 7.34 0.52 -1.55
C ILE A 121 6.22 -0.04 -0.68
N ILE A 122 6.56 -0.38 0.54
CA ILE A 122 5.60 -0.76 1.57
C ILE A 122 5.26 0.46 2.41
#